data_f33b7e999b70795af8293deb671674e4
#
_entry.id   f33b7e999b70795af8293deb671674e4
#
_cell.length_a   1.000
_cell.length_b   1.000
_cell.length_c   1.000
_cell.angle_alpha   90.00
_cell.angle_beta   90.00
_cell.angle_gamma   90.00
#
_symmetry.space_group_name_H-M   'P 1'
#
loop_
_entity.id
_entity.type
_entity.pdbx_description
1 polymer ?
#
loop_
_entity_poly.entity_id
_entity_poly.type
_entity_poly.pdbx_seq_one_letter_code
_entity_poly.pdbx_strand_id
1 'polypeptide(L)'
;MKNNSQKRSAVPKPARSAKYPPHRELGIRLRDEVQLGFAAIPEEKLALNYFDTAHRYRKNGAPEKVLGAVYTPPRVASTLARWAVRSSSDTVLDPSCGEGVFLSAVRTRLSDLGARRPQCVGVDIDPETAAQTGAICSDFFAWAATAPKQDVIVGNPPFIRSHLFPESSRALAFAIMARMGFRPSRLMSTWSPFLAICCGLLKPTGRLAMVIPEELLAVGYAEELREFLIKHFRRVMVCFPDANIFPEVQQAVVLLLCDNTAGAQTGLFTIGYSDLEEGNYDETQAAPPWEWNHKWSHLFLSARERRCVNYWWSEIGWQPFSEYGRVEVGIVTGDNDFFILRSRDAGRFPEHNLVPIITSTRALKGIRFDTDDFRQVVAEDRPAYLLNLQQPRSMLAPSVRDYLEIGERQKVSQRFKCRVREPWYAVPSVWQPDAILFRQAGDMPRLIHLAKKCAATDTIHRVTWKQPSRGRRHAASFMNTWTLLASEITGRSYGGGVLELMPGEANKLPIPEPVEALDRIFDDLDDRVRSRDMFTAVETVDDLVLPSKMPQSDKNLLRETLDKLIQRRKTKSD
;
A
#
# COMPACT_ATOMS: atom_id res chain seq x y z
N MET A 1 9.03 25.94 -56.43
CA MET A 1 10.01 26.20 -55.36
C MET A 1 9.32 26.93 -54.21
N LYS A 2 8.96 26.21 -53.16
CA LYS A 2 8.78 26.75 -51.80
C LYS A 2 8.72 25.53 -50.84
N ASN A 3 9.75 25.44 -50.01
CA ASN A 3 9.99 24.39 -49.01
C ASN A 3 8.91 24.42 -47.93
N ASN A 4 8.33 23.27 -47.63
CA ASN A 4 7.51 23.03 -46.46
C ASN A 4 8.38 22.24 -45.46
N SER A 5 8.88 22.94 -44.44
CA SER A 5 9.63 22.35 -43.33
C SER A 5 8.64 21.77 -42.30
N GLN A 6 8.61 20.46 -42.19
CA GLN A 6 7.92 19.75 -41.11
C GLN A 6 8.56 20.07 -39.76
N LYS A 7 7.79 20.70 -38.88
CA LYS A 7 8.12 20.80 -37.45
C LYS A 7 7.90 19.44 -36.78
N ARG A 8 8.98 18.76 -36.44
CA ARG A 8 8.97 17.61 -35.54
C ARG A 8 8.66 18.11 -34.11
N SER A 9 7.58 17.64 -33.53
CA SER A 9 7.23 17.85 -32.14
C SER A 9 8.26 17.15 -31.24
N ALA A 10 8.92 17.90 -30.38
CA ALA A 10 9.87 17.37 -29.42
C ALA A 10 9.13 16.63 -28.29
N VAL A 11 9.45 15.37 -28.11
CA VAL A 11 9.05 14.56 -26.96
C VAL A 11 9.73 15.14 -25.70
N PRO A 12 9.01 15.40 -24.60
CA PRO A 12 9.63 15.90 -23.38
C PRO A 12 10.57 14.84 -22.80
N LYS A 13 11.82 15.23 -22.56
CA LYS A 13 12.83 14.39 -21.90
C LYS A 13 12.36 14.07 -20.48
N PRO A 14 12.52 12.83 -20.00
CA PRO A 14 12.21 12.47 -18.62
C PRO A 14 13.07 13.27 -17.64
N ALA A 15 12.48 13.68 -16.52
CA ALA A 15 13.15 14.40 -15.45
C ALA A 15 14.40 13.63 -14.98
N ARG A 16 15.53 14.34 -14.84
CA ARG A 16 16.80 13.77 -14.38
C ARG A 16 16.60 13.11 -13.02
N SER A 17 16.79 11.79 -12.94
CA SER A 17 16.86 11.04 -11.69
C SER A 17 17.97 11.60 -10.81
N ALA A 18 17.68 11.91 -9.55
CA ALA A 18 18.70 12.26 -8.57
C ALA A 18 19.70 11.10 -8.46
N LYS A 19 20.99 11.37 -8.68
CA LYS A 19 22.06 10.37 -8.58
C LYS A 19 22.34 10.08 -7.11
N TYR A 20 22.09 8.87 -6.65
CA TYR A 20 22.59 8.39 -5.37
C TYR A 20 24.10 8.14 -5.44
N PRO A 21 24.88 8.45 -4.39
CA PRO A 21 26.32 8.19 -4.38
C PRO A 21 26.61 6.67 -4.32
N PRO A 22 27.75 6.22 -4.89
CA PRO A 22 28.12 4.81 -4.87
C PRO A 22 28.48 4.31 -3.46
N HIS A 23 28.30 3.03 -3.21
CA HIS A 23 28.42 2.31 -1.94
C HIS A 23 29.62 2.68 -1.04
N ARG A 24 30.76 3.07 -1.63
CA ARG A 24 31.99 3.43 -0.89
C ARG A 24 31.89 4.73 -0.10
N GLU A 25 31.09 5.69 -0.54
CA GLU A 25 30.95 7.01 0.11
C GLU A 25 29.92 7.03 1.24
N LEU A 26 28.85 6.22 1.15
CA LEU A 26 27.81 6.16 2.17
C LEU A 26 28.31 5.65 3.53
N GLY A 27 29.28 4.71 3.53
CA GLY A 27 29.81 4.10 4.75
C GLY A 27 30.70 5.01 5.59
N ILE A 28 31.40 5.95 4.98
CA ILE A 28 32.35 6.86 5.66
C ILE A 28 31.58 8.06 6.23
N ARG A 29 30.62 8.63 5.50
CA ARG A 29 29.83 9.78 5.95
C ARG A 29 28.92 9.49 7.15
N LEU A 30 28.38 8.27 7.26
CA LEU A 30 27.55 7.89 8.42
C LEU A 30 28.32 7.95 9.75
N ARG A 31 29.62 7.65 9.76
CA ARG A 31 30.44 7.64 11.00
C ARG A 31 30.80 9.03 11.52
N ASP A 32 31.16 9.93 10.63
CA ASP A 32 31.74 11.23 11.00
C ASP A 32 30.67 12.29 11.31
N GLU A 33 29.54 12.26 10.62
CA GLU A 33 28.47 13.26 10.79
C GLU A 33 27.45 12.89 11.89
N VAL A 34 27.28 11.59 12.22
CA VAL A 34 26.39 11.14 13.31
C VAL A 34 26.91 11.58 14.67
N GLN A 35 28.26 11.60 14.88
CA GLN A 35 28.86 12.06 16.14
C GLN A 35 28.65 13.56 16.42
N LEU A 36 28.43 14.38 15.40
CA LEU A 36 28.31 15.84 15.55
C LEU A 36 26.90 16.37 15.80
N GLY A 37 25.86 15.57 15.57
CA GLY A 37 24.45 16.02 15.62
C GLY A 37 23.57 15.49 16.74
N PHE A 38 24.04 14.50 17.53
CA PHE A 38 23.21 13.78 18.50
C PHE A 38 23.49 14.08 19.99
N ALA A 39 24.33 15.05 20.31
CA ALA A 39 24.61 15.44 21.69
C ALA A 39 23.41 15.98 22.49
N ALA A 40 22.20 16.03 21.93
CA ALA A 40 21.08 16.78 22.47
C ALA A 40 19.93 15.95 23.08
N ILE A 41 19.89 14.60 22.94
CA ILE A 41 18.80 13.79 23.55
C ILE A 41 19.41 12.63 24.34
N PRO A 42 19.28 12.59 25.68
CA PRO A 42 19.77 11.48 26.48
C PRO A 42 19.06 10.17 26.13
N GLU A 43 19.82 9.08 25.93
CA GLU A 43 19.33 7.73 25.60
C GLU A 43 18.23 7.25 26.57
N GLU A 44 18.38 7.53 27.84
CA GLU A 44 17.40 7.19 28.88
C GLU A 44 16.01 7.82 28.65
N LYS A 45 15.93 9.02 28.07
CA LYS A 45 14.63 9.66 27.76
C LYS A 45 13.95 9.09 26.52
N LEU A 46 14.71 8.54 25.59
CA LEU A 46 14.17 7.91 24.36
C LEU A 46 13.55 6.55 24.68
N ALA A 47 14.26 5.73 25.44
CA ALA A 47 13.80 4.41 25.88
C ALA A 47 12.58 4.51 26.81
N LEU A 48 12.59 5.42 27.80
CA LEU A 48 11.52 5.61 28.77
C LEU A 48 10.17 5.98 28.13
N ASN A 49 10.14 6.83 27.11
CA ASN A 49 8.87 7.26 26.47
C ASN A 49 8.21 6.14 25.65
N TYR A 50 8.99 5.29 24.99
CA TYR A 50 8.46 4.13 24.25
C TYR A 50 7.99 3.06 25.23
N PHE A 51 8.78 2.81 26.27
CA PHE A 51 8.51 1.84 27.33
C PHE A 51 7.23 2.18 28.09
N ASP A 52 7.04 3.45 28.45
CA ASP A 52 5.84 3.94 29.14
C ASP A 52 4.58 3.76 28.27
N THR A 53 4.71 3.92 26.97
CA THR A 53 3.63 3.70 26.00
C THR A 53 3.33 2.21 25.86
N ALA A 54 4.34 1.37 25.67
CA ALA A 54 4.20 -0.08 25.56
C ALA A 54 3.65 -0.71 26.85
N HIS A 55 4.13 -0.26 28.02
CA HIS A 55 3.69 -0.73 29.34
C HIS A 55 2.24 -0.31 29.66
N ARG A 56 1.82 0.89 29.28
CA ARG A 56 0.41 1.33 29.40
C ARG A 56 -0.53 0.48 28.57
N TYR A 57 -0.13 0.06 27.37
CA TYR A 57 -0.94 -0.82 26.51
C TYR A 57 -1.02 -2.24 27.05
N ARG A 58 0.05 -2.80 27.63
CA ARG A 58 0.02 -4.12 28.31
C ARG A 58 -0.89 -4.11 29.55
N LYS A 59 -0.85 -3.06 30.38
CA LYS A 59 -1.72 -2.91 31.57
C LYS A 59 -3.22 -2.86 31.24
N ASN A 60 -3.59 -2.38 30.06
CA ASN A 60 -4.99 -2.27 29.62
C ASN A 60 -5.52 -3.53 28.91
N GLY A 61 -4.81 -4.67 28.98
CA GLY A 61 -5.26 -5.93 28.39
C GLY A 61 -5.30 -5.92 26.86
N ALA A 62 -4.64 -4.96 26.20
CA ALA A 62 -4.50 -4.95 24.74
C ALA A 62 -3.48 -6.02 24.32
N PRO A 63 -3.82 -6.94 23.41
CA PRO A 63 -2.94 -8.02 23.02
C PRO A 63 -1.68 -7.49 22.29
N GLU A 64 -0.67 -8.33 22.16
CA GLU A 64 0.63 -8.19 21.45
C GLU A 64 0.57 -7.42 20.11
N LYS A 65 -0.62 -7.34 19.49
CA LYS A 65 -0.95 -6.59 18.27
C LYS A 65 -0.54 -5.11 18.30
N VAL A 66 -0.41 -4.49 19.46
CA VAL A 66 -0.09 -3.05 19.57
C VAL A 66 1.40 -2.78 19.35
N LEU A 67 2.25 -3.75 19.67
CA LEU A 67 3.70 -3.64 19.50
C LEU A 67 4.17 -3.99 18.08
N GLY A 68 3.26 -4.43 17.19
CA GLY A 68 3.63 -4.86 15.84
C GLY A 68 4.51 -6.12 15.84
N ALA A 69 4.57 -6.84 16.96
CA ALA A 69 5.31 -8.09 17.07
C ALA A 69 4.62 -9.16 16.20
N VAL A 70 5.38 -9.71 15.27
CA VAL A 70 4.97 -10.83 14.41
C VAL A 70 5.85 -12.01 14.76
N TYR A 71 5.24 -13.10 15.24
CA TYR A 71 5.98 -14.32 15.57
C TYR A 71 6.60 -14.93 14.29
N THR A 72 7.89 -15.21 14.34
CA THR A 72 8.58 -15.91 13.24
C THR A 72 8.76 -17.39 13.58
N PRO A 73 8.21 -18.31 12.77
CA PRO A 73 8.43 -19.74 13.00
C PRO A 73 9.92 -20.11 12.98
N PRO A 74 10.40 -20.98 13.88
CA PRO A 74 11.81 -21.39 13.94
C PRO A 74 12.35 -21.94 12.61
N ARG A 75 11.50 -22.62 11.83
CA ARG A 75 11.83 -23.12 10.50
C ARG A 75 12.22 -22.01 9.53
N VAL A 76 11.46 -20.88 9.54
CA VAL A 76 11.76 -19.71 8.70
C VAL A 76 13.05 -19.02 9.15
N ALA A 77 13.24 -18.82 10.44
CA ALA A 77 14.46 -18.24 10.98
C ALA A 77 15.70 -19.06 10.62
N SER A 78 15.61 -20.40 10.72
CA SER A 78 16.68 -21.32 10.35
C SER A 78 16.99 -21.29 8.84
N THR A 79 15.95 -21.20 7.99
CA THR A 79 16.10 -21.08 6.54
C THR A 79 16.82 -19.77 6.15
N LEU A 80 16.40 -18.65 6.73
CA LEU A 80 17.01 -17.34 6.47
C LEU A 80 18.44 -17.26 7.02
N ALA A 81 18.70 -17.79 8.23
CA ALA A 81 20.05 -17.86 8.80
C ALA A 81 20.98 -18.72 7.95
N ARG A 82 20.53 -19.87 7.45
CA ARG A 82 21.32 -20.74 6.58
C ARG A 82 21.70 -20.08 5.25
N TRP A 83 20.78 -19.34 4.66
CA TRP A 83 21.07 -18.59 3.44
C TRP A 83 22.04 -17.42 3.68
N ALA A 84 21.83 -16.66 4.76
CA ALA A 84 22.56 -15.43 5.03
C ALA A 84 23.96 -15.67 5.58
N VAL A 85 24.12 -16.61 6.53
CA VAL A 85 25.40 -16.89 7.23
C VAL A 85 26.17 -17.94 6.46
N ARG A 86 27.35 -17.56 5.94
CA ARG A 86 28.19 -18.41 5.06
C ARG A 86 29.59 -18.68 5.62
N SER A 87 30.03 -17.91 6.62
CA SER A 87 31.32 -18.07 7.26
C SER A 87 31.19 -18.15 8.77
N SER A 88 32.02 -18.96 9.41
CA SER A 88 32.15 -19.00 10.88
C SER A 88 32.62 -17.67 11.50
N SER A 89 33.17 -16.77 10.69
CA SER A 89 33.62 -15.42 11.09
C SER A 89 32.61 -14.32 10.81
N ASP A 90 31.45 -14.63 10.22
CA ASP A 90 30.42 -13.61 9.96
C ASP A 90 29.96 -12.96 11.27
N THR A 91 29.92 -11.64 11.32
CA THR A 91 29.27 -10.86 12.38
C THR A 91 27.82 -10.63 12.01
N VAL A 92 26.91 -10.98 12.91
CA VAL A 92 25.46 -11.01 12.62
C VAL A 92 24.68 -10.10 13.56
N LEU A 93 23.73 -9.35 13.02
CA LEU A 93 22.78 -8.51 13.76
C LEU A 93 21.35 -8.99 13.56
N ASP A 94 20.60 -9.06 14.66
CA ASP A 94 19.14 -9.03 14.67
C ASP A 94 18.67 -7.70 15.29
N PRO A 95 18.06 -6.79 14.51
CA PRO A 95 17.76 -5.42 14.95
C PRO A 95 16.54 -5.30 15.87
N SER A 96 15.77 -6.38 16.04
CA SER A 96 14.55 -6.46 16.88
C SER A 96 14.29 -7.90 17.26
N CYS A 97 15.14 -8.42 18.16
CA CYS A 97 15.29 -9.87 18.29
C CYS A 97 14.12 -10.59 19.01
N GLY A 98 13.25 -9.87 19.70
CA GLY A 98 12.15 -10.46 20.45
C GLY A 98 12.62 -11.65 21.30
N GLU A 99 11.93 -12.76 21.27
CA GLU A 99 12.26 -13.99 22.00
C GLU A 99 13.55 -14.69 21.50
N GLY A 100 14.28 -14.10 20.56
CA GLY A 100 15.60 -14.57 20.13
C GLY A 100 15.59 -15.73 19.14
N VAL A 101 14.49 -15.95 18.41
CA VAL A 101 14.39 -17.06 17.45
C VAL A 101 15.45 -17.00 16.36
N PHE A 102 15.72 -15.79 15.81
CA PHE A 102 16.80 -15.57 14.86
C PHE A 102 18.19 -15.71 15.50
N LEU A 103 18.37 -15.20 16.72
CA LEU A 103 19.64 -15.33 17.44
C LEU A 103 20.01 -16.81 17.67
N SER A 104 19.01 -17.64 18.02
CA SER A 104 19.18 -19.07 18.18
C SER A 104 19.57 -19.75 16.86
N ALA A 105 18.85 -19.48 15.78
CA ALA A 105 19.13 -20.02 14.45
C ALA A 105 20.53 -19.62 13.93
N VAL A 106 20.92 -18.37 14.14
CA VAL A 106 22.25 -17.84 13.77
C VAL A 106 23.37 -18.50 14.57
N ARG A 107 23.22 -18.63 15.89
CA ARG A 107 24.22 -19.29 16.75
C ARG A 107 24.42 -20.74 16.32
N THR A 108 23.35 -21.48 16.06
CA THR A 108 23.41 -22.84 15.53
C THR A 108 24.18 -22.84 14.20
N ARG A 109 23.80 -22.01 13.24
CA ARG A 109 24.45 -21.96 11.93
C ARG A 109 25.92 -21.60 11.98
N LEU A 110 26.33 -20.61 12.78
CA LEU A 110 27.72 -20.24 12.99
C LEU A 110 28.52 -21.41 13.61
N SER A 111 27.94 -22.12 14.58
CA SER A 111 28.55 -23.30 15.20
C SER A 111 28.73 -24.45 14.21
N ASP A 112 27.72 -24.71 13.36
CA ASP A 112 27.80 -25.71 12.27
C ASP A 112 28.93 -25.42 11.29
N LEU A 113 29.23 -24.11 11.08
CA LEU A 113 30.34 -23.65 10.25
C LEU A 113 31.69 -23.66 10.99
N GLY A 114 31.72 -24.06 12.26
CA GLY A 114 32.95 -24.20 13.06
C GLY A 114 33.29 -22.97 13.92
N ALA A 115 32.38 -22.03 14.13
CA ALA A 115 32.61 -20.90 15.03
C ALA A 115 32.69 -21.39 16.48
N ARG A 116 33.84 -21.17 17.15
CA ARG A 116 33.99 -21.45 18.60
C ARG A 116 33.26 -20.43 19.48
N ARG A 117 33.13 -19.21 19.00
CA ARG A 117 32.42 -18.10 19.66
C ARG A 117 31.59 -17.37 18.62
N PRO A 118 30.34 -17.75 18.42
CA PRO A 118 29.43 -17.12 17.46
C PRO A 118 29.29 -15.60 17.73
N GLN A 119 29.58 -14.79 16.70
CA GLN A 119 29.50 -13.33 16.76
C GLN A 119 28.11 -12.89 16.33
N CYS A 120 27.12 -12.86 17.25
CA CYS A 120 25.79 -12.37 16.96
C CYS A 120 25.32 -11.39 18.04
N VAL A 121 24.73 -10.29 17.60
CA VAL A 121 24.18 -9.22 18.44
C VAL A 121 22.67 -9.12 18.18
N GLY A 122 21.89 -9.14 19.24
CA GLY A 122 20.47 -8.78 19.22
C GLY A 122 20.28 -7.40 19.83
N VAL A 123 19.30 -6.66 19.33
CA VAL A 123 18.82 -5.42 19.93
C VAL A 123 17.33 -5.59 20.19
N ASP A 124 16.88 -5.21 21.37
CA ASP A 124 15.46 -5.13 21.66
C ASP A 124 15.17 -3.96 22.61
N ILE A 125 14.00 -3.36 22.45
CA ILE A 125 13.60 -2.21 23.26
C ILE A 125 13.00 -2.64 24.60
N ASP A 126 12.50 -3.87 24.70
CA ASP A 126 11.92 -4.44 25.92
C ASP A 126 13.04 -4.98 26.83
N PRO A 127 13.25 -4.39 28.01
CA PRO A 127 14.30 -4.83 28.94
C PRO A 127 14.17 -6.28 29.39
N GLU A 128 12.95 -6.78 29.56
CA GLU A 128 12.69 -8.14 29.99
C GLU A 128 13.11 -9.15 28.92
N THR A 129 12.70 -8.89 27.69
CA THR A 129 13.06 -9.64 26.49
C THR A 129 14.58 -9.59 26.25
N ALA A 130 15.18 -8.40 26.35
CA ALA A 130 16.61 -8.22 26.16
C ALA A 130 17.43 -9.01 27.21
N ALA A 131 17.00 -8.99 28.47
CA ALA A 131 17.65 -9.77 29.54
C ALA A 131 17.56 -11.27 29.32
N GLN A 132 16.41 -11.79 28.87
CA GLN A 132 16.21 -13.22 28.60
C GLN A 132 17.06 -13.73 27.43
N THR A 133 17.25 -12.93 26.39
CA THR A 133 17.96 -13.30 25.15
C THR A 133 19.44 -12.95 25.16
N GLY A 134 19.88 -12.12 26.13
CA GLY A 134 21.21 -11.53 26.17
C GLY A 134 21.43 -10.46 25.10
N ALA A 135 20.35 -9.82 24.66
CA ALA A 135 20.38 -8.75 23.68
C ALA A 135 20.71 -7.38 24.34
N ILE A 136 21.06 -6.41 23.52
CA ILE A 136 21.24 -5.02 23.94
C ILE A 136 19.86 -4.38 24.12
N CYS A 137 19.56 -3.90 25.34
CA CYS A 137 18.34 -3.17 25.63
C CYS A 137 18.47 -1.73 25.11
N SER A 138 17.90 -1.43 23.93
CA SER A 138 17.94 -0.09 23.32
C SER A 138 16.87 0.07 22.25
N ASP A 139 16.46 1.32 21.98
CA ASP A 139 15.81 1.65 20.71
C ASP A 139 16.79 1.39 19.59
N PHE A 140 16.37 0.59 18.58
CA PHE A 140 17.23 0.23 17.46
C PHE A 140 17.81 1.45 16.73
N PHE A 141 17.02 2.50 16.53
CA PHE A 141 17.48 3.69 15.81
C PHE A 141 18.56 4.46 16.59
N ALA A 142 18.44 4.49 17.92
CA ALA A 142 19.46 5.06 18.79
C ALA A 142 20.74 4.23 18.75
N TRP A 143 20.64 2.92 18.88
CA TRP A 143 21.79 2.01 18.79
C TRP A 143 22.46 2.07 17.43
N ALA A 144 21.69 2.06 16.34
CA ALA A 144 22.18 2.07 14.97
C ALA A 144 23.00 3.31 14.62
N ALA A 145 22.80 4.43 15.32
CA ALA A 145 23.54 5.68 15.10
C ALA A 145 25.07 5.52 15.27
N THR A 146 25.52 4.60 16.15
CA THR A 146 26.93 4.36 16.47
C THR A 146 27.36 2.91 16.22
N ALA A 147 26.47 2.07 15.72
CA ALA A 147 26.69 0.64 15.55
C ALA A 147 27.78 0.31 14.52
N PRO A 148 28.57 -0.75 14.75
CA PRO A 148 29.53 -1.23 13.76
C PRO A 148 28.84 -1.92 12.58
N LYS A 149 29.48 -1.90 11.42
CA LYS A 149 29.02 -2.62 10.23
C LYS A 149 29.05 -4.13 10.45
N GLN A 150 28.05 -4.82 9.90
CA GLN A 150 27.84 -6.25 10.03
C GLN A 150 28.04 -6.98 8.69
N ASP A 151 28.45 -8.24 8.75
CA ASP A 151 28.52 -9.12 7.57
C ASP A 151 27.11 -9.58 7.17
N VAL A 152 26.25 -9.81 8.18
CA VAL A 152 24.90 -10.34 7.98
C VAL A 152 23.92 -9.59 8.88
N ILE A 153 22.75 -9.30 8.35
CA ILE A 153 21.60 -8.84 9.13
C ILE A 153 20.41 -9.75 8.83
N VAL A 154 19.83 -10.31 9.90
CA VAL A 154 18.61 -11.13 9.84
C VAL A 154 17.60 -10.59 10.83
N GLY A 155 16.31 -10.82 10.61
CA GLY A 155 15.30 -10.45 11.59
C GLY A 155 13.92 -10.23 11.01
N ASN A 156 13.01 -9.87 11.89
CA ASN A 156 11.63 -9.52 11.59
C ASN A 156 11.31 -8.19 12.30
N PRO A 157 11.44 -7.03 11.64
CA PRO A 157 11.22 -5.74 12.29
C PRO A 157 9.75 -5.55 12.69
N PRO A 158 9.46 -4.68 13.67
CA PRO A 158 8.08 -4.42 14.09
C PRO A 158 7.27 -3.72 12.98
N PHE A 159 5.99 -4.14 12.77
CA PHE A 159 5.09 -3.60 11.75
C PHE A 159 4.13 -2.54 12.32
N ILE A 160 4.63 -1.58 13.09
CA ILE A 160 3.83 -0.53 13.72
C ILE A 160 3.38 0.48 12.65
N ARG A 161 2.08 0.75 12.58
CA ARG A 161 1.51 1.72 11.65
C ARG A 161 2.00 3.15 11.95
N SER A 162 2.10 3.97 10.92
CA SER A 162 2.66 5.34 11.00
C SER A 162 2.07 6.22 12.12
N HIS A 163 0.77 6.13 12.40
CA HIS A 163 0.12 6.92 13.45
C HIS A 163 0.41 6.44 14.89
N LEU A 164 0.92 5.21 15.04
CA LEU A 164 1.36 4.63 16.31
C LEU A 164 2.89 4.66 16.48
N PHE A 165 3.63 5.06 15.45
CA PHE A 165 5.09 5.17 15.51
C PHE A 165 5.49 6.31 16.47
N PRO A 166 6.18 6.02 17.59
CA PRO A 166 6.54 7.03 18.58
C PRO A 166 7.34 8.19 17.97
N GLU A 167 7.01 9.42 18.30
CA GLU A 167 7.58 10.61 17.64
C GLU A 167 9.11 10.71 17.83
N SER A 168 9.62 10.37 19.01
CA SER A 168 11.07 10.39 19.30
C SER A 168 11.85 9.41 18.42
N SER A 169 11.42 8.14 18.39
CA SER A 169 12.03 7.10 17.56
C SER A 169 11.89 7.43 16.06
N ARG A 170 10.73 7.96 15.65
CA ARG A 170 10.48 8.38 14.27
C ARG A 170 11.39 9.53 13.82
N ALA A 171 11.56 10.54 14.67
CA ALA A 171 12.43 11.69 14.36
C ALA A 171 13.89 11.23 14.13
N LEU A 172 14.37 10.33 15.00
CA LEU A 172 15.72 9.76 14.89
C LEU A 172 15.87 8.89 13.62
N ALA A 173 14.93 7.97 13.39
CA ALA A 173 14.90 7.14 12.20
C ALA A 173 14.93 7.97 10.92
N PHE A 174 14.10 9.03 10.85
CA PHE A 174 14.01 9.91 9.68
C PHE A 174 15.28 10.76 9.49
N ALA A 175 15.92 11.19 10.58
CA ALA A 175 17.20 11.87 10.49
C ALA A 175 18.30 10.98 9.90
N ILE A 176 18.37 9.71 10.32
CA ILE A 176 19.32 8.73 9.76
C ILE A 176 19.00 8.48 8.28
N MET A 177 17.75 8.21 7.93
CA MET A 177 17.32 8.00 6.54
C MET A 177 17.64 9.20 5.64
N ALA A 178 17.41 10.43 6.12
CA ALA A 178 17.72 11.65 5.35
C ALA A 178 19.23 11.77 5.04
N ARG A 179 20.10 11.40 5.99
CA ARG A 179 21.55 11.34 5.75
C ARG A 179 21.96 10.28 4.74
N MET A 180 21.18 9.19 4.66
CA MET A 180 21.37 8.16 3.62
C MET A 180 20.83 8.60 2.24
N GLY A 181 20.23 9.80 2.13
CA GLY A 181 19.69 10.35 0.89
C GLY A 181 18.22 10.03 0.63
N PHE A 182 17.51 9.43 1.59
CA PHE A 182 16.06 9.21 1.50
C PHE A 182 15.27 10.47 1.85
N ARG A 183 14.05 10.55 1.35
CA ARG A 183 13.03 11.56 1.72
C ARG A 183 11.93 10.91 2.55
N PRO A 184 12.13 10.74 3.87
CA PRO A 184 11.20 10.02 4.71
C PRO A 184 9.83 10.72 4.77
N SER A 185 8.77 9.93 4.79
CA SER A 185 7.37 10.38 4.85
C SER A 185 6.72 9.97 6.17
N ARG A 186 5.91 10.86 6.74
CA ARG A 186 5.10 10.56 7.94
C ARG A 186 4.09 9.41 7.74
N LEU A 187 3.91 8.94 6.51
CA LEU A 187 3.08 7.78 6.21
C LEU A 187 3.82 6.44 6.37
N MET A 188 5.14 6.46 6.57
CA MET A 188 5.96 5.25 6.74
C MET A 188 5.61 4.52 8.03
N SER A 189 5.35 3.21 7.93
CA SER A 189 5.33 2.27 9.05
C SER A 189 6.76 1.96 9.49
N THR A 190 6.97 1.46 10.72
CA THR A 190 8.30 1.25 11.33
C THR A 190 9.22 0.33 10.54
N TRP A 191 8.69 -0.72 9.89
CA TRP A 191 9.50 -1.66 9.12
C TRP A 191 10.35 -0.99 8.01
N SER A 192 9.84 0.11 7.42
CA SER A 192 10.51 0.79 6.32
C SER A 192 11.81 1.48 6.74
N PRO A 193 11.87 2.32 7.80
CA PRO A 193 13.14 2.82 8.32
C PRO A 193 14.04 1.72 8.91
N PHE A 194 13.48 0.66 9.54
CA PHE A 194 14.30 -0.48 9.95
C PHE A 194 15.06 -1.08 8.78
N LEU A 195 14.36 -1.42 7.70
CA LEU A 195 14.98 -1.99 6.50
C LEU A 195 16.04 -1.07 5.89
N ALA A 196 15.73 0.22 5.72
CA ALA A 196 16.67 1.19 5.16
C ALA A 196 17.97 1.27 5.98
N ILE A 197 17.84 1.41 7.31
CA ILE A 197 18.98 1.56 8.21
C ILE A 197 19.78 0.26 8.32
N CYS A 198 19.12 -0.90 8.35
CA CYS A 198 19.81 -2.19 8.25
C CYS A 198 20.68 -2.30 7.00
N CYS A 199 20.15 -1.90 5.83
CA CYS A 199 20.98 -1.84 4.61
C CYS A 199 22.20 -0.94 4.80
N GLY A 200 22.06 0.20 5.48
CA GLY A 200 23.14 1.10 5.82
C GLY A 200 24.18 0.50 6.77
N LEU A 201 23.81 -0.45 7.63
CA LEU A 201 24.72 -1.12 8.58
C LEU A 201 25.44 -2.32 8.00
N LEU A 202 25.20 -2.72 6.77
CA LEU A 202 25.94 -3.81 6.13
C LEU A 202 27.35 -3.39 5.68
N LYS A 203 28.29 -4.32 5.75
CA LYS A 203 29.58 -4.24 5.05
C LYS A 203 29.36 -4.31 3.53
N PRO A 204 30.32 -3.90 2.70
CA PRO A 204 30.16 -3.89 1.23
C PRO A 204 29.76 -5.22 0.60
N THR A 205 30.18 -6.36 1.17
CA THR A 205 29.84 -7.72 0.73
C THR A 205 28.77 -8.35 1.60
N GLY A 206 28.12 -7.56 2.44
CA GLY A 206 27.15 -8.03 3.43
C GLY A 206 25.85 -8.54 2.82
N ARG A 207 25.13 -9.31 3.63
CA ARG A 207 23.87 -9.96 3.25
C ARG A 207 22.76 -9.61 4.23
N LEU A 208 21.56 -9.44 3.69
CA LEU A 208 20.36 -9.18 4.47
C LEU A 208 19.31 -10.25 4.19
N ALA A 209 18.71 -10.80 5.23
CA ALA A 209 17.58 -11.71 5.11
C ALA A 209 16.52 -11.37 6.17
N MET A 210 15.42 -10.77 5.75
CA MET A 210 14.40 -10.24 6.65
C MET A 210 12.99 -10.66 6.26
N VAL A 211 12.15 -10.85 7.27
CA VAL A 211 10.69 -10.94 7.11
C VAL A 211 10.13 -9.53 7.01
N ILE A 212 9.53 -9.18 5.90
CA ILE A 212 9.06 -7.81 5.62
C ILE A 212 7.58 -7.87 5.20
N PRO A 213 6.75 -6.88 5.57
CA PRO A 213 5.37 -6.81 5.07
C PRO A 213 5.32 -6.76 3.54
N GLU A 214 4.35 -7.45 2.97
CA GLU A 214 4.08 -7.40 1.52
C GLU A 214 3.82 -5.96 1.02
N GLU A 215 3.50 -5.04 1.92
CA GLU A 215 3.43 -3.60 1.64
C GLU A 215 4.66 -3.06 0.93
N LEU A 216 5.86 -3.62 1.18
CA LEU A 216 7.08 -3.29 0.45
C LEU A 216 6.85 -3.28 -1.07
N LEU A 217 6.04 -4.19 -1.59
CA LEU A 217 5.86 -4.36 -3.03
C LEU A 217 4.99 -3.26 -3.68
N ALA A 218 4.07 -2.65 -2.91
CA ALA A 218 3.01 -1.82 -3.50
C ALA A 218 2.90 -0.39 -2.96
N VAL A 219 3.28 -0.12 -1.68
CA VAL A 219 3.02 1.20 -1.10
C VAL A 219 3.93 2.29 -1.67
N GLY A 220 3.34 3.48 -1.87
CA GLY A 220 4.05 4.61 -2.49
C GLY A 220 5.25 5.10 -1.67
N TYR A 221 5.15 5.12 -0.33
CA TYR A 221 6.25 5.58 0.51
C TYR A 221 7.49 4.65 0.50
N ALA A 222 7.34 3.41 -0.01
CA ALA A 222 8.45 2.46 -0.17
C ALA A 222 9.12 2.52 -1.57
N GLU A 223 8.69 3.42 -2.46
CA GLU A 223 9.24 3.53 -3.81
C GLU A 223 10.76 3.80 -3.80
N GLU A 224 11.19 4.81 -3.05
CA GLU A 224 12.63 5.10 -2.91
C GLU A 224 13.41 3.92 -2.31
N LEU A 225 12.79 3.18 -1.39
CA LEU A 225 13.43 2.01 -0.78
C LEU A 225 13.58 0.86 -1.78
N ARG A 226 12.57 0.59 -2.62
CA ARG A 226 12.66 -0.40 -3.71
C ARG A 226 13.77 -0.03 -4.71
N GLU A 227 13.83 1.24 -5.12
CA GLU A 227 14.90 1.72 -6.00
C GLU A 227 16.28 1.60 -5.34
N PHE A 228 16.37 1.95 -4.06
CA PHE A 228 17.59 1.81 -3.30
C PHE A 228 18.08 0.36 -3.28
N LEU A 229 17.20 -0.60 -2.96
CA LEU A 229 17.54 -2.02 -2.92
C LEU A 229 18.13 -2.51 -4.26
N ILE A 230 17.48 -2.20 -5.38
CA ILE A 230 17.96 -2.58 -6.72
C ILE A 230 19.31 -1.93 -7.08
N LYS A 231 19.54 -0.70 -6.64
CA LYS A 231 20.79 0.04 -6.96
C LYS A 231 21.96 -0.38 -6.09
N HIS A 232 21.68 -0.83 -4.84
CA HIS A 232 22.73 -1.09 -3.84
C HIS A 232 23.12 -2.56 -3.71
N PHE A 233 22.21 -3.47 -4.06
CA PHE A 233 22.50 -4.90 -4.01
C PHE A 233 22.67 -5.48 -5.40
N ARG A 234 23.63 -6.39 -5.54
CA ARG A 234 23.77 -7.16 -6.78
C ARG A 234 22.54 -8.03 -6.99
N ARG A 235 22.12 -8.77 -5.98
CA ARG A 235 20.98 -9.66 -6.05
C ARG A 235 19.96 -9.31 -4.97
N VAL A 236 18.75 -9.05 -5.40
CA VAL A 236 17.57 -8.90 -4.54
C VAL A 236 16.61 -10.03 -4.87
N MET A 237 16.28 -10.85 -3.89
CA MET A 237 15.33 -11.93 -4.04
C MET A 237 14.13 -11.72 -3.13
N VAL A 238 12.94 -12.00 -3.65
CA VAL A 238 11.69 -12.00 -2.90
C VAL A 238 11.11 -13.40 -2.93
N CYS A 239 10.90 -13.97 -1.74
CA CYS A 239 10.22 -15.24 -1.56
C CYS A 239 8.83 -14.99 -0.96
N PHE A 240 7.83 -15.65 -1.53
CA PHE A 240 6.45 -15.64 -1.02
C PHE A 240 6.21 -16.92 -0.23
N PRO A 241 6.21 -16.86 1.10
CA PRO A 241 5.90 -18.05 1.90
C PRO A 241 4.43 -18.43 1.74
N ASP A 242 4.14 -19.74 1.78
CA ASP A 242 2.78 -20.23 1.77
C ASP A 242 2.03 -19.79 3.04
N ALA A 243 0.70 -19.65 2.95
CA ALA A 243 -0.13 -19.16 4.04
C ALA A 243 -0.01 -19.99 5.33
N ASN A 244 0.22 -21.29 5.21
CA ASN A 244 0.42 -22.22 6.32
C ASN A 244 1.74 -22.04 7.08
N ILE A 245 2.71 -21.30 6.53
CA ILE A 245 4.01 -21.05 7.16
C ILE A 245 3.90 -19.99 8.26
N PHE A 246 2.97 -19.05 8.13
CA PHE A 246 2.69 -18.00 9.12
C PHE A 246 1.22 -18.03 9.56
N PRO A 247 0.75 -19.06 10.25
CA PRO A 247 -0.68 -19.25 10.53
C PRO A 247 -1.29 -18.19 11.44
N GLU A 248 -0.48 -17.52 12.28
CA GLU A 248 -0.97 -16.53 13.24
C GLU A 248 -0.87 -15.07 12.73
N VAL A 249 -0.30 -14.87 11.54
CA VAL A 249 0.01 -13.54 11.02
C VAL A 249 -1.14 -13.00 10.17
N GLN A 250 -1.83 -11.98 10.67
CA GLN A 250 -2.91 -11.30 9.93
C GLN A 250 -2.41 -10.44 8.75
N GLN A 251 -1.13 -10.08 8.72
CA GLN A 251 -0.55 -9.26 7.67
C GLN A 251 0.33 -10.12 6.76
N ALA A 252 0.07 -10.09 5.45
CA ALA A 252 0.88 -10.79 4.49
C ALA A 252 2.33 -10.31 4.53
N VAL A 253 3.26 -11.27 4.53
CA VAL A 253 4.71 -11.04 4.58
C VAL A 253 5.41 -11.63 3.36
N VAL A 254 6.59 -11.11 3.08
CA VAL A 254 7.56 -11.67 2.13
C VAL A 254 8.90 -11.87 2.84
N LEU A 255 9.69 -12.84 2.38
CA LEU A 255 11.07 -12.97 2.79
C LEU A 255 11.92 -12.20 1.79
N LEU A 256 12.57 -11.15 2.26
CA LEU A 256 13.46 -10.32 1.46
C LEU A 256 14.91 -10.74 1.71
N LEU A 257 15.60 -11.09 0.63
CA LEU A 257 16.99 -11.52 0.67
C LEU A 257 17.82 -10.62 -0.26
N CYS A 258 18.84 -9.97 0.29
CA CYS A 258 19.71 -9.06 -0.47
C CYS A 258 21.17 -9.49 -0.32
N ASP A 259 21.89 -9.58 -1.45
CA ASP A 259 23.24 -10.11 -1.51
C ASP A 259 24.17 -9.23 -2.37
N ASN A 260 25.34 -8.93 -1.83
CA ASN A 260 26.41 -8.21 -2.50
C ASN A 260 27.67 -9.06 -2.75
N THR A 261 27.58 -10.39 -2.59
CA THR A 261 28.70 -11.29 -2.81
C THR A 261 29.19 -11.21 -4.26
N ALA A 262 30.50 -11.21 -4.45
CA ALA A 262 31.09 -11.24 -5.79
C ALA A 262 30.65 -12.52 -6.53
N GLY A 263 30.26 -12.36 -7.80
CA GLY A 263 29.76 -13.48 -8.62
C GLY A 263 28.25 -13.74 -8.52
N ALA A 264 27.52 -13.11 -7.58
CA ALA A 264 26.07 -13.21 -7.54
C ALA A 264 25.44 -12.63 -8.82
N GLN A 265 24.40 -13.27 -9.32
CA GLN A 265 23.58 -12.74 -10.43
C GLN A 265 23.01 -11.37 -10.05
N THR A 266 23.11 -10.41 -10.98
CA THR A 266 22.63 -9.04 -10.73
C THR A 266 21.18 -8.90 -11.15
N GLY A 267 20.34 -8.38 -10.25
CA GLY A 267 18.93 -8.07 -10.56
C GLY A 267 17.95 -8.37 -9.44
N LEU A 268 16.67 -8.27 -9.80
CA LEU A 268 15.54 -8.64 -8.97
C LEU A 268 15.02 -10.02 -9.39
N PHE A 269 14.80 -10.88 -8.40
CA PHE A 269 14.40 -12.28 -8.60
C PHE A 269 13.27 -12.67 -7.67
N THR A 270 12.54 -13.72 -8.04
CA THR A 270 11.67 -14.48 -7.14
C THR A 270 12.25 -15.87 -6.92
N ILE A 271 12.03 -16.44 -5.72
CA ILE A 271 12.40 -17.81 -5.37
C ILE A 271 11.21 -18.48 -4.64
N GLY A 272 10.98 -19.76 -4.88
CA GLY A 272 10.03 -20.57 -4.12
C GLY A 272 10.51 -20.79 -2.68
N TYR A 273 9.58 -20.96 -1.73
CA TYR A 273 9.96 -21.21 -0.34
C TYR A 273 10.64 -22.58 -0.18
N SER A 274 10.15 -23.61 -0.87
CA SER A 274 10.77 -24.95 -0.89
C SER A 274 12.21 -24.89 -1.40
N ASP A 275 12.45 -24.19 -2.52
CA ASP A 275 13.79 -24.05 -3.11
C ASP A 275 14.74 -23.32 -2.15
N LEU A 276 14.24 -22.25 -1.50
CA LEU A 276 14.99 -21.51 -0.50
C LEU A 276 15.33 -22.38 0.72
N GLU A 277 14.38 -23.19 1.17
CA GLU A 277 14.55 -24.08 2.32
C GLU A 277 15.46 -25.28 2.02
N GLU A 278 15.40 -25.83 0.83
CA GLU A 278 16.27 -26.92 0.39
C GLU A 278 17.69 -26.45 0.04
N GLY A 279 17.87 -25.16 -0.16
CA GLY A 279 19.16 -24.58 -0.54
C GLY A 279 19.38 -24.52 -2.05
N ASN A 280 18.32 -24.67 -2.84
CA ASN A 280 18.33 -24.60 -4.31
C ASN A 280 18.33 -23.13 -4.78
N TYR A 281 19.33 -22.36 -4.37
CA TYR A 281 19.37 -20.91 -4.58
C TYR A 281 19.54 -20.47 -6.04
N ASP A 282 19.82 -21.40 -6.93
CA ASP A 282 19.90 -21.16 -8.38
C ASP A 282 18.54 -21.27 -9.09
N GLU A 283 17.53 -21.85 -8.43
CA GLU A 283 16.15 -21.92 -8.92
C GLU A 283 15.40 -20.57 -8.80
N THR A 284 16.10 -19.48 -9.11
CA THR A 284 15.53 -18.14 -9.10
C THR A 284 14.98 -17.73 -10.47
N GLN A 285 13.87 -17.00 -10.46
CA GLN A 285 13.28 -16.46 -11.66
C GLN A 285 13.53 -14.95 -11.74
N ALA A 286 14.25 -14.50 -12.78
CA ALA A 286 14.47 -13.08 -13.03
C ALA A 286 13.15 -12.33 -13.19
N ALA A 287 13.02 -11.22 -12.50
CA ALA A 287 11.82 -10.39 -12.47
C ALA A 287 12.19 -8.91 -12.46
N PRO A 288 12.81 -8.38 -13.53
CA PRO A 288 13.26 -7.00 -13.56
C PRO A 288 12.09 -6.05 -13.30
N PRO A 289 12.33 -4.91 -12.62
CA PRO A 289 11.31 -3.88 -12.42
C PRO A 289 10.74 -3.41 -13.75
N TRP A 290 9.44 -3.13 -13.78
CA TRP A 290 8.80 -2.55 -14.95
C TRP A 290 9.04 -1.04 -15.04
N GLU A 291 9.36 -0.54 -16.23
CA GLU A 291 9.59 0.89 -16.44
C GLU A 291 8.34 1.75 -16.21
N TRP A 292 7.16 1.20 -16.52
CA TRP A 292 5.87 1.87 -16.40
C TRP A 292 5.25 1.78 -15.00
N ASN A 293 5.77 0.90 -14.14
CA ASN A 293 5.24 0.70 -12.79
C ASN A 293 6.40 0.46 -11.79
N HIS A 294 6.65 1.45 -10.93
CA HIS A 294 7.68 1.40 -9.90
C HIS A 294 7.34 0.46 -8.71
N LYS A 295 6.21 -0.26 -8.79
CA LYS A 295 5.81 -1.27 -7.81
C LYS A 295 6.40 -2.64 -8.17
N TRP A 296 6.53 -3.49 -7.17
CA TRP A 296 6.99 -4.87 -7.33
C TRP A 296 5.85 -5.89 -7.31
N SER A 297 4.60 -5.44 -7.43
CA SER A 297 3.43 -6.35 -7.51
C SER A 297 3.46 -7.27 -8.74
N HIS A 298 4.24 -6.95 -9.77
CA HIS A 298 4.51 -7.86 -10.90
C HIS A 298 5.26 -9.15 -10.47
N LEU A 299 5.87 -9.19 -9.28
CA LEU A 299 6.49 -10.40 -8.74
C LEU A 299 5.47 -11.52 -8.45
N PHE A 300 4.18 -11.19 -8.33
CA PHE A 300 3.12 -12.18 -8.20
C PHE A 300 2.84 -12.96 -9.50
N LEU A 301 3.35 -12.48 -10.62
CA LEU A 301 3.16 -13.05 -11.93
C LEU A 301 4.28 -14.05 -12.27
N SER A 302 3.95 -15.15 -12.94
CA SER A 302 4.92 -16.04 -13.53
C SER A 302 5.71 -15.33 -14.65
N ALA A 303 6.83 -15.90 -15.06
CA ALA A 303 7.64 -15.33 -16.14
C ALA A 303 6.85 -15.22 -17.47
N ARG A 304 5.93 -16.16 -17.75
CA ARG A 304 5.06 -16.14 -18.93
C ARG A 304 4.05 -14.98 -18.85
N GLU A 305 3.36 -14.85 -17.72
CA GLU A 305 2.40 -13.78 -17.45
C GLU A 305 3.08 -12.40 -17.55
N ARG A 306 4.25 -12.24 -16.90
CA ARG A 306 5.03 -10.98 -16.97
C ARG A 306 5.38 -10.60 -18.40
N ARG A 307 5.84 -11.54 -19.23
CA ARG A 307 6.16 -11.25 -20.63
C ARG A 307 4.92 -10.82 -21.43
N CYS A 308 3.79 -11.50 -21.24
CA CYS A 308 2.53 -11.16 -21.88
C CYS A 308 2.05 -9.76 -21.49
N VAL A 309 1.99 -9.47 -20.18
CA VAL A 309 1.57 -8.16 -19.68
C VAL A 309 2.50 -7.05 -20.17
N ASN A 310 3.82 -7.26 -20.12
CA ASN A 310 4.78 -6.24 -20.53
C ASN A 310 4.73 -5.97 -22.04
N TYR A 311 4.55 -6.99 -22.84
CA TYR A 311 4.36 -6.85 -24.29
C TYR A 311 3.10 -6.02 -24.60
N TRP A 312 1.95 -6.41 -24.04
CA TRP A 312 0.69 -5.73 -24.31
C TRP A 312 0.61 -4.34 -23.67
N TRP A 313 1.39 -4.06 -22.64
CA TRP A 313 1.49 -2.71 -22.10
C TRP A 313 1.99 -1.70 -23.16
N SER A 314 3.00 -2.07 -23.92
CA SER A 314 3.52 -1.22 -24.99
C SER A 314 2.62 -1.20 -26.24
N GLU A 315 1.94 -2.32 -26.53
CA GLU A 315 1.16 -2.49 -27.77
C GLU A 315 -0.26 -1.90 -27.68
N ILE A 316 -0.90 -1.94 -26.53
CA ILE A 316 -2.26 -1.42 -26.33
C ILE A 316 -2.27 0.11 -26.37
N GLY A 317 -1.32 0.76 -25.72
CA GLY A 317 -1.14 2.22 -25.77
C GLY A 317 -2.32 3.05 -25.25
N TRP A 318 -3.18 2.48 -24.39
CA TRP A 318 -4.31 3.21 -23.81
C TRP A 318 -3.84 4.36 -22.93
N GLN A 319 -4.62 5.43 -22.95
CA GLN A 319 -4.33 6.61 -22.17
C GLN A 319 -4.69 6.39 -20.69
N PRO A 320 -4.01 7.09 -19.76
CA PRO A 320 -4.39 7.05 -18.36
C PRO A 320 -5.76 7.68 -18.15
N PHE A 321 -6.47 7.23 -17.12
CA PHE A 321 -7.79 7.75 -16.73
C PHE A 321 -7.85 9.28 -16.70
N SER A 322 -6.75 9.92 -16.23
CA SER A 322 -6.63 11.39 -16.15
C SER A 322 -6.79 12.13 -17.48
N GLU A 323 -6.64 11.44 -18.61
CA GLU A 323 -6.89 12.06 -19.94
C GLU A 323 -8.39 12.21 -20.22
N TYR A 324 -9.24 11.43 -19.59
CA TYR A 324 -10.70 11.47 -19.79
C TYR A 324 -11.46 12.13 -18.65
N GLY A 325 -10.95 12.06 -17.45
CA GLY A 325 -11.60 12.58 -16.25
C GLY A 325 -10.65 12.70 -15.08
N ARG A 326 -11.22 12.94 -13.90
CA ARG A 326 -10.47 13.06 -12.65
C ARG A 326 -11.13 12.26 -11.55
N VAL A 327 -10.33 11.46 -10.86
CA VAL A 327 -10.72 10.71 -9.67
C VAL A 327 -10.25 11.46 -8.43
N GLU A 328 -11.18 11.72 -7.50
CA GLU A 328 -10.92 12.42 -6.24
C GLU A 328 -11.56 11.69 -5.06
N VAL A 329 -11.05 11.93 -3.86
CA VAL A 329 -11.65 11.37 -2.63
C VAL A 329 -13.07 11.94 -2.44
N GLY A 330 -13.99 11.12 -1.96
CA GLY A 330 -15.31 11.56 -1.57
C GLY A 330 -15.33 12.54 -0.39
N ILE A 331 -16.50 12.93 0.05
CA ILE A 331 -16.69 13.95 1.09
C ILE A 331 -16.25 13.39 2.44
N VAL A 332 -15.35 14.12 3.11
CA VAL A 332 -14.96 13.86 4.49
C VAL A 332 -15.81 14.72 5.41
N THR A 333 -16.81 14.16 6.04
CA THR A 333 -17.71 14.91 6.92
C THR A 333 -17.07 15.29 8.25
N GLY A 334 -16.17 14.48 8.75
CA GLY A 334 -15.60 14.59 10.11
C GLY A 334 -16.40 13.83 11.16
N ASP A 335 -17.67 13.55 10.88
CA ASP A 335 -18.57 12.73 11.68
C ASP A 335 -19.75 12.26 10.84
N ASN A 336 -19.66 11.06 10.29
CA ASN A 336 -20.74 10.55 9.43
C ASN A 336 -22.04 10.34 10.20
N ASP A 337 -21.99 9.93 11.46
CA ASP A 337 -23.18 9.67 12.29
C ASP A 337 -23.96 10.94 12.58
N PHE A 338 -23.28 12.09 12.60
CA PHE A 338 -23.90 13.40 12.81
C PHE A 338 -24.37 14.04 11.49
N PHE A 339 -23.55 14.03 10.46
CA PHE A 339 -23.84 14.77 9.23
C PHE A 339 -24.63 13.99 8.19
N ILE A 340 -24.70 12.64 8.28
CA ILE A 340 -25.41 11.83 7.30
C ILE A 340 -26.65 11.21 7.93
N LEU A 341 -27.81 11.63 7.41
CA LEU A 341 -29.11 11.34 7.97
C LEU A 341 -29.79 10.18 7.25
N ARG A 342 -30.55 9.40 7.99
CA ARG A 342 -31.53 8.47 7.44
C ARG A 342 -32.78 9.22 6.99
N SER A 343 -33.56 8.63 6.10
CA SER A 343 -34.79 9.27 5.57
C SER A 343 -35.76 9.71 6.67
N ARG A 344 -35.96 8.88 7.69
CA ARG A 344 -36.83 9.19 8.83
C ARG A 344 -36.44 10.42 9.65
N ASP A 345 -35.12 10.73 9.66
CA ASP A 345 -34.55 11.86 10.40
C ASP A 345 -34.43 13.09 9.52
N ALA A 346 -34.28 12.92 8.21
CA ALA A 346 -34.08 14.00 7.24
C ALA A 346 -35.29 14.94 7.14
N GLY A 347 -36.51 14.39 7.28
CA GLY A 347 -37.76 15.19 7.19
C GLY A 347 -37.92 16.30 8.24
N ARG A 348 -37.03 16.34 9.25
CA ARG A 348 -37.00 17.42 10.27
C ARG A 348 -36.30 18.68 9.76
N PHE A 349 -35.58 18.59 8.64
CA PHE A 349 -34.72 19.66 8.12
C PHE A 349 -35.27 20.20 6.79
N PRO A 350 -35.03 21.49 6.47
CA PRO A 350 -35.37 22.05 5.17
C PRO A 350 -34.70 21.28 4.02
N GLU A 351 -35.46 21.02 2.95
CA GLU A 351 -34.99 20.23 1.80
C GLU A 351 -33.69 20.79 1.17
N HIS A 352 -33.56 22.11 1.12
CA HIS A 352 -32.36 22.77 0.57
C HIS A 352 -31.08 22.53 1.39
N ASN A 353 -31.20 22.04 2.63
CA ASN A 353 -30.06 21.62 3.45
C ASN A 353 -29.71 20.14 3.28
N LEU A 354 -30.47 19.41 2.48
CA LEU A 354 -30.29 17.96 2.30
C LEU A 354 -29.73 17.66 0.90
N VAL A 355 -28.60 16.97 0.87
CA VAL A 355 -27.99 16.51 -0.37
C VAL A 355 -28.01 14.99 -0.41
N PRO A 356 -28.63 14.34 -1.42
CA PRO A 356 -28.55 12.90 -1.59
C PRO A 356 -27.12 12.42 -1.62
N ILE A 357 -26.79 11.39 -0.83
CA ILE A 357 -25.42 10.90 -0.69
C ILE A 357 -25.35 9.37 -0.65
N ILE A 358 -24.32 8.82 -1.30
CA ILE A 358 -23.95 7.41 -1.26
C ILE A 358 -22.87 7.22 -0.21
N THR A 359 -23.10 6.34 0.76
CA THR A 359 -22.21 6.14 1.92
C THR A 359 -21.46 4.81 1.88
N SER A 360 -21.91 3.87 1.04
CA SER A 360 -21.34 2.51 1.00
C SER A 360 -21.52 1.89 -0.39
N THR A 361 -20.54 1.10 -0.80
CA THR A 361 -20.59 0.30 -2.03
C THR A 361 -21.67 -0.77 -2.02
N ARG A 362 -22.25 -1.10 -0.86
CA ARG A 362 -23.37 -2.06 -0.75
C ARG A 362 -24.64 -1.61 -1.49
N ALA A 363 -24.82 -0.31 -1.69
CA ALA A 363 -25.92 0.25 -2.47
C ALA A 363 -25.71 0.14 -3.99
N LEU A 364 -24.50 -0.16 -4.42
CA LEU A 364 -24.04 -0.09 -5.79
C LEU A 364 -23.98 -1.49 -6.40
N LYS A 365 -25.08 -1.93 -7.01
CA LYS A 365 -25.24 -3.31 -7.51
C LYS A 365 -24.66 -3.49 -8.92
N GLY A 366 -24.85 -2.52 -9.82
CA GLY A 366 -24.45 -2.54 -11.22
C GLY A 366 -23.30 -1.60 -11.56
N ILE A 367 -23.28 -1.14 -12.81
CA ILE A 367 -22.41 -0.06 -13.33
C ILE A 367 -23.20 1.25 -13.54
N ARG A 368 -24.48 1.25 -13.20
CA ARG A 368 -25.38 2.40 -13.15
C ARG A 368 -25.93 2.55 -11.73
N PHE A 369 -26.17 3.79 -11.32
CA PHE A 369 -26.94 4.13 -10.12
C PHE A 369 -28.01 5.14 -10.52
N ASP A 370 -29.28 4.77 -10.36
CA ASP A 370 -30.42 5.56 -10.78
C ASP A 370 -31.39 5.92 -9.63
N THR A 371 -32.55 6.46 -9.98
CA THR A 371 -33.55 6.87 -9.01
C THR A 371 -34.15 5.69 -8.24
N ASP A 372 -34.27 4.54 -8.87
CA ASP A 372 -34.84 3.34 -8.21
C ASP A 372 -33.84 2.74 -7.22
N ASP A 373 -32.54 2.71 -7.59
CA ASP A 373 -31.48 2.35 -6.64
C ASP A 373 -31.49 3.26 -5.41
N PHE A 374 -31.64 4.58 -5.60
CA PHE A 374 -31.72 5.51 -4.49
C PHE A 374 -32.99 5.32 -3.64
N ARG A 375 -34.14 5.09 -4.27
CA ARG A 375 -35.40 4.75 -3.55
C ARG A 375 -35.23 3.51 -2.70
N GLN A 376 -34.51 2.50 -3.19
CA GLN A 376 -34.23 1.30 -2.39
C GLN A 376 -33.36 1.62 -1.18
N VAL A 377 -32.31 2.47 -1.30
CA VAL A 377 -31.48 2.93 -0.17
C VAL A 377 -32.36 3.59 0.90
N VAL A 378 -33.30 4.44 0.48
CA VAL A 378 -34.24 5.12 1.37
C VAL A 378 -35.23 4.13 2.03
N ALA A 379 -35.76 3.19 1.25
CA ALA A 379 -36.71 2.19 1.74
C ALA A 379 -36.09 1.22 2.78
N GLU A 380 -34.78 0.94 2.62
CA GLU A 380 -34.01 0.15 3.57
C GLU A 380 -33.57 0.95 4.83
N ASP A 381 -34.05 2.18 4.99
CA ASP A 381 -33.67 3.12 6.06
C ASP A 381 -32.14 3.27 6.24
N ARG A 382 -31.41 3.26 5.14
CA ARG A 382 -29.97 3.52 5.19
C ARG A 382 -29.69 5.03 5.23
N PRO A 383 -28.49 5.45 5.70
CA PRO A 383 -28.04 6.84 5.60
C PRO A 383 -28.02 7.28 4.12
N ALA A 384 -28.81 8.31 3.78
CA ALA A 384 -29.09 8.71 2.40
C ALA A 384 -28.97 10.22 2.13
N TYR A 385 -28.90 11.06 3.17
CA TYR A 385 -28.91 12.50 3.04
C TYR A 385 -27.79 13.14 3.85
N LEU A 386 -26.94 13.93 3.18
CA LEU A 386 -25.95 14.78 3.84
C LEU A 386 -26.63 16.09 4.28
N LEU A 387 -26.51 16.42 5.55
CA LEU A 387 -26.87 17.73 6.07
C LEU A 387 -25.77 18.74 5.65
N ASN A 388 -26.09 19.55 4.63
CA ASN A 388 -25.18 20.52 4.04
C ASN A 388 -25.52 21.94 4.53
N LEU A 389 -24.72 22.46 5.43
CA LEU A 389 -24.91 23.74 6.09
C LEU A 389 -23.72 24.67 5.76
N GLN A 390 -23.94 25.62 4.85
CA GLN A 390 -22.91 26.57 4.42
C GLN A 390 -23.18 28.00 4.93
N GLN A 391 -24.35 28.24 5.53
CA GLN A 391 -24.78 29.59 5.99
C GLN A 391 -24.33 29.83 7.45
N PRO A 392 -24.16 31.10 7.85
CA PRO A 392 -24.00 31.47 9.25
C PRO A 392 -25.14 30.97 10.13
N ARG A 393 -24.86 30.61 11.38
CA ARG A 393 -25.85 30.02 12.32
C ARG A 393 -27.13 30.85 12.47
N SER A 394 -27.00 32.19 12.42
CA SER A 394 -28.15 33.11 12.51
C SER A 394 -29.17 32.95 11.37
N MET A 395 -28.74 32.46 10.21
CA MET A 395 -29.58 32.27 9.01
C MET A 395 -30.15 30.85 8.91
N LEU A 396 -29.75 29.94 9.79
CA LEU A 396 -30.24 28.55 9.79
C LEU A 396 -31.65 28.48 10.42
N ALA A 397 -32.45 27.53 9.95
CA ALA A 397 -33.77 27.23 10.52
C ALA A 397 -33.66 26.81 12.00
N PRO A 398 -34.71 27.05 12.82
CA PRO A 398 -34.69 26.67 14.23
C PRO A 398 -34.34 25.21 14.45
N SER A 399 -34.97 24.27 13.70
CA SER A 399 -34.70 22.83 13.81
C SER A 399 -33.23 22.47 13.54
N VAL A 400 -32.56 23.21 12.64
CA VAL A 400 -31.12 23.02 12.37
C VAL A 400 -30.27 23.55 13.53
N ARG A 401 -30.62 24.73 14.08
CA ARG A 401 -29.88 25.29 15.22
C ARG A 401 -29.96 24.38 16.44
N ASP A 402 -31.13 23.84 16.75
CA ASP A 402 -31.34 22.89 17.85
C ASP A 402 -30.51 21.62 17.66
N TYR A 403 -30.42 21.14 16.41
CA TYR A 403 -29.59 19.99 16.06
C TYR A 403 -28.08 20.27 16.24
N LEU A 404 -27.62 21.46 15.87
CA LEU A 404 -26.23 21.86 16.10
C LEU A 404 -25.89 21.93 17.58
N GLU A 405 -26.82 22.34 18.46
CA GLU A 405 -26.62 22.30 19.91
C GLU A 405 -26.46 20.87 20.46
N ILE A 406 -27.18 19.91 19.85
CA ILE A 406 -26.96 18.48 20.16
C ILE A 406 -25.54 18.07 19.77
N GLY A 407 -25.06 18.46 18.58
CA GLY A 407 -23.72 18.19 18.12
C GLY A 407 -22.62 18.81 19.02
N GLU A 408 -22.85 20.02 19.51
CA GLU A 408 -21.94 20.68 20.46
C GLU A 408 -21.88 19.94 21.81
N ARG A 409 -23.04 19.54 22.34
CA ARG A 409 -23.12 18.70 23.56
C ARG A 409 -22.43 17.34 23.39
N GLN A 410 -22.53 16.73 22.21
CA GLN A 410 -21.86 15.49 21.84
C GLN A 410 -20.37 15.69 21.45
N LYS A 411 -19.84 16.92 21.55
CA LYS A 411 -18.46 17.28 21.20
C LYS A 411 -18.08 17.02 19.75
N VAL A 412 -19.02 16.97 18.83
CA VAL A 412 -18.77 16.84 17.38
C VAL A 412 -17.92 18.00 16.87
N SER A 413 -18.19 19.22 17.34
CA SER A 413 -17.41 20.42 17.03
C SER A 413 -15.92 20.31 17.40
N GLN A 414 -15.57 19.45 18.36
CA GLN A 414 -14.20 19.25 18.85
C GLN A 414 -13.45 18.16 18.06
N ARG A 415 -14.13 17.38 17.22
CA ARG A 415 -13.48 16.36 16.37
C ARG A 415 -12.51 17.03 15.40
N PHE A 416 -11.38 16.35 15.13
CA PHE A 416 -10.27 16.94 14.38
C PHE A 416 -10.68 17.65 13.09
N LYS A 417 -11.53 17.01 12.26
CA LYS A 417 -11.98 17.58 10.99
C LYS A 417 -13.01 18.70 11.13
N CYS A 418 -13.78 18.71 12.20
CA CYS A 418 -14.77 19.76 12.48
C CYS A 418 -14.12 21.01 13.06
N ARG A 419 -13.26 20.86 14.09
CA ARG A 419 -12.64 21.99 14.80
C ARG A 419 -11.76 22.91 13.93
N VAL A 420 -11.30 22.41 12.76
CA VAL A 420 -10.47 23.20 11.82
C VAL A 420 -11.29 23.93 10.76
N ARG A 421 -12.63 23.91 10.88
CA ARG A 421 -13.57 24.58 9.96
C ARG A 421 -14.20 25.78 10.63
N GLU A 422 -14.56 26.76 9.84
CA GLU A 422 -15.32 27.91 10.31
C GLU A 422 -16.46 28.21 9.32
N PRO A 423 -17.71 27.98 9.73
CA PRO A 423 -18.14 27.37 11.01
C PRO A 423 -17.86 25.85 11.05
N TRP A 424 -17.75 25.27 12.24
CA TRP A 424 -17.38 23.86 12.46
C TRP A 424 -18.26 22.85 11.72
N TYR A 425 -19.52 23.20 11.49
CA TYR A 425 -20.53 22.37 10.84
C TYR A 425 -20.52 22.47 9.30
N ALA A 426 -19.77 23.39 8.71
CA ALA A 426 -19.67 23.52 7.26
C ALA A 426 -18.82 22.39 6.66
N VAL A 427 -19.49 21.40 6.08
CA VAL A 427 -18.81 20.31 5.37
C VAL A 427 -18.25 20.84 4.04
N PRO A 428 -16.94 20.76 3.81
CA PRO A 428 -16.34 21.30 2.59
C PRO A 428 -16.55 20.38 1.38
N SER A 429 -16.40 20.96 0.18
CA SER A 429 -16.36 20.23 -1.09
C SER A 429 -17.62 19.39 -1.36
N VAL A 430 -18.80 19.88 -0.97
CA VAL A 430 -20.07 19.21 -1.25
C VAL A 430 -20.48 19.50 -2.70
N TRP A 431 -20.33 18.48 -3.57
CA TRP A 431 -20.77 18.52 -4.96
C TRP A 431 -21.11 17.10 -5.44
N GLN A 432 -21.88 17.01 -6.52
CA GLN A 432 -22.38 15.76 -7.08
C GLN A 432 -21.55 15.38 -8.32
N PRO A 433 -20.82 14.25 -8.30
CA PRO A 433 -19.97 13.80 -9.40
C PRO A 433 -20.79 13.26 -10.59
N ASP A 434 -20.10 13.04 -11.71
CA ASP A 434 -20.68 12.38 -12.90
C ASP A 434 -20.70 10.87 -12.76
N ALA A 435 -19.69 10.32 -12.08
CA ALA A 435 -19.57 8.91 -11.78
C ALA A 435 -18.85 8.70 -10.43
N ILE A 436 -18.85 7.49 -9.95
CA ILE A 436 -18.12 7.07 -8.76
C ILE A 436 -17.29 5.82 -9.07
N LEU A 437 -16.12 5.72 -8.43
CA LEU A 437 -15.22 4.58 -8.52
C LEU A 437 -15.07 3.95 -7.13
N PHE A 438 -15.10 2.64 -7.04
CA PHE A 438 -14.81 1.93 -5.81
C PHE A 438 -13.40 2.25 -5.33
N ARG A 439 -13.30 2.81 -4.12
CA ARG A 439 -12.03 2.94 -3.42
C ARG A 439 -11.55 1.58 -2.94
N GLN A 440 -12.48 0.80 -2.39
CA GLN A 440 -12.24 -0.54 -1.87
C GLN A 440 -13.17 -1.53 -2.56
N ALA A 441 -12.61 -2.60 -3.12
CA ALA A 441 -13.34 -3.64 -3.82
C ALA A 441 -12.98 -5.02 -3.27
N GLY A 442 -13.99 -5.79 -2.85
CA GLY A 442 -13.82 -7.20 -2.46
C GLY A 442 -13.61 -8.09 -3.69
N ASP A 443 -14.39 -7.86 -4.75
CA ASP A 443 -14.26 -8.56 -6.03
C ASP A 443 -13.46 -7.71 -7.02
N MET A 444 -14.10 -7.13 -8.01
CA MET A 444 -13.50 -6.25 -9.01
C MET A 444 -13.87 -4.79 -8.71
N PRO A 445 -12.96 -3.82 -8.89
CA PRO A 445 -13.32 -2.42 -8.82
C PRO A 445 -14.31 -2.08 -9.93
N ARG A 446 -15.28 -1.20 -9.62
CA ARG A 446 -16.30 -0.77 -10.57
C ARG A 446 -16.36 0.74 -10.67
N LEU A 447 -16.50 1.21 -11.89
CA LEU A 447 -16.78 2.60 -12.23
C LEU A 447 -18.30 2.70 -12.54
N ILE A 448 -19.01 3.54 -11.80
CA ILE A 448 -20.47 3.58 -11.84
C ILE A 448 -20.93 4.92 -12.36
N HIS A 449 -21.69 4.90 -13.44
CA HIS A 449 -22.38 6.08 -13.97
C HIS A 449 -23.53 6.52 -13.05
N LEU A 450 -23.54 7.79 -12.65
CA LEU A 450 -24.61 8.34 -11.82
C LEU A 450 -25.72 8.97 -12.66
N ALA A 451 -26.73 8.17 -13.03
CA ALA A 451 -27.97 8.66 -13.63
C ALA A 451 -28.78 9.49 -12.61
N LYS A 452 -28.81 9.05 -11.35
CA LYS A 452 -29.26 9.87 -10.20
C LYS A 452 -28.08 10.58 -9.58
N LYS A 453 -28.08 11.91 -9.68
CA LYS A 453 -27.02 12.73 -9.07
C LYS A 453 -27.05 12.63 -7.53
N CYS A 454 -25.96 12.15 -6.97
CA CYS A 454 -25.73 11.99 -5.54
C CYS A 454 -24.28 12.39 -5.21
N ALA A 455 -24.08 12.93 -4.03
CA ALA A 455 -22.75 13.05 -3.45
C ALA A 455 -22.20 11.66 -3.02
N ALA A 456 -20.95 11.57 -2.62
CA ALA A 456 -20.34 10.32 -2.11
C ALA A 456 -19.41 10.61 -0.95
N THR A 457 -19.39 9.74 0.06
CA THR A 457 -18.46 9.80 1.19
C THR A 457 -17.04 9.36 0.78
N ASP A 458 -16.07 9.61 1.63
CA ASP A 458 -14.65 9.27 1.43
C ASP A 458 -14.33 7.77 1.33
N THR A 459 -15.32 6.90 1.59
CA THR A 459 -15.23 5.46 1.30
C THR A 459 -15.36 5.13 -0.20
N ILE A 460 -15.73 6.13 -1.01
CA ILE A 460 -15.98 6.03 -2.45
C ILE A 460 -15.28 7.21 -3.13
N HIS A 461 -14.66 6.97 -4.28
CA HIS A 461 -14.08 8.04 -5.08
C HIS A 461 -15.11 8.71 -5.97
N ARG A 462 -15.01 10.01 -6.11
CA ARG A 462 -15.80 10.84 -7.02
C ARG A 462 -15.08 10.98 -8.35
N VAL A 463 -15.84 10.96 -9.43
CA VAL A 463 -15.32 11.10 -10.79
C VAL A 463 -16.00 12.26 -11.51
N THR A 464 -15.19 13.16 -12.08
CA THR A 464 -15.63 14.20 -12.99
C THR A 464 -15.07 13.93 -14.38
N TRP A 465 -15.93 13.94 -15.39
CA TRP A 465 -15.51 13.73 -16.77
C TRP A 465 -15.15 15.04 -17.48
N LYS A 466 -14.12 15.02 -18.32
CA LYS A 466 -13.86 16.12 -19.28
C LYS A 466 -14.99 16.25 -20.31
N GLN A 467 -15.63 15.12 -20.65
CA GLN A 467 -16.78 15.02 -21.55
C GLN A 467 -17.90 14.21 -20.88
N PRO A 468 -18.80 14.85 -20.08
CA PRO A 468 -19.84 14.13 -19.35
C PRO A 468 -20.79 13.31 -20.21
N SER A 469 -21.04 13.69 -21.47
CA SER A 469 -21.86 12.96 -22.43
C SER A 469 -21.34 11.54 -22.75
N ARG A 470 -20.04 11.28 -22.56
CA ARG A 470 -19.41 9.98 -22.72
C ARG A 470 -19.32 9.17 -21.43
N GLY A 471 -19.76 9.72 -20.30
CA GLY A 471 -19.60 9.10 -18.98
C GLY A 471 -20.19 7.69 -18.86
N ARG A 472 -21.34 7.43 -19.51
CA ARG A 472 -21.96 6.10 -19.57
C ARG A 472 -21.04 5.08 -20.26
N ARG A 473 -20.46 5.45 -21.40
CA ARG A 473 -19.51 4.60 -22.16
C ARG A 473 -18.23 4.33 -21.35
N HIS A 474 -17.71 5.33 -20.64
CA HIS A 474 -16.54 5.15 -19.79
C HIS A 474 -16.82 4.18 -18.64
N ALA A 475 -18.02 4.23 -18.04
CA ALA A 475 -18.40 3.26 -17.01
C ALA A 475 -18.44 1.83 -17.55
N ALA A 476 -18.99 1.61 -18.74
CA ALA A 476 -18.99 0.32 -19.41
C ALA A 476 -17.57 -0.11 -19.78
N SER A 477 -16.79 0.78 -20.41
CA SER A 477 -15.44 0.46 -20.90
C SER A 477 -14.45 0.10 -19.80
N PHE A 478 -14.68 0.54 -18.55
CA PHE A 478 -13.86 0.19 -17.40
C PHE A 478 -13.90 -1.32 -17.08
N MET A 479 -14.99 -2.01 -17.43
CA MET A 479 -15.22 -3.43 -17.18
C MET A 479 -14.51 -4.31 -18.20
N ASN A 480 -13.20 -4.17 -18.37
CA ASN A 480 -12.38 -4.97 -19.27
C ASN A 480 -11.19 -5.59 -18.54
N THR A 481 -10.69 -6.70 -19.07
CA THR A 481 -9.58 -7.46 -18.46
C THR A 481 -8.35 -6.59 -18.24
N TRP A 482 -7.96 -5.73 -19.19
CA TRP A 482 -6.73 -4.95 -19.10
C TRP A 482 -6.77 -3.89 -17.99
N THR A 483 -7.83 -3.10 -17.91
CA THR A 483 -8.01 -2.09 -16.85
C THR A 483 -8.12 -2.73 -15.46
N LEU A 484 -8.84 -3.86 -15.38
CA LEU A 484 -8.99 -4.60 -14.11
C LEU A 484 -7.67 -5.24 -13.66
N LEU A 485 -6.91 -5.83 -14.59
CA LEU A 485 -5.58 -6.37 -14.31
C LEU A 485 -4.60 -5.26 -13.89
N ALA A 486 -4.62 -4.13 -14.58
CA ALA A 486 -3.84 -2.95 -14.17
C ALA A 486 -4.25 -2.46 -12.78
N SER A 487 -5.52 -2.55 -12.42
CA SER A 487 -6.02 -2.21 -11.07
C SER A 487 -5.46 -3.13 -9.99
N GLU A 488 -5.42 -4.45 -10.23
CA GLU A 488 -4.82 -5.44 -9.31
C GLU A 488 -3.31 -5.23 -9.15
N ILE A 489 -2.60 -4.90 -10.25
CA ILE A 489 -1.16 -4.67 -10.23
C ILE A 489 -0.79 -3.35 -9.55
N THR A 490 -1.61 -2.30 -9.73
CA THR A 490 -1.30 -0.96 -9.20
C THR A 490 -1.95 -0.68 -7.85
N GLY A 491 -3.03 -1.34 -7.52
CA GLY A 491 -3.74 -1.21 -6.24
C GLY A 491 -2.95 -1.80 -5.06
N ARG A 492 -3.55 -1.72 -3.91
CA ARG A 492 -3.03 -2.25 -2.65
C ARG A 492 -3.94 -3.35 -2.14
N SER A 493 -3.37 -4.49 -1.82
CA SER A 493 -4.11 -5.55 -1.14
C SER A 493 -4.04 -5.33 0.38
N TYR A 494 -5.20 -5.31 1.03
CA TYR A 494 -5.31 -5.31 2.49
C TYR A 494 -5.82 -6.66 2.98
N GLY A 495 -5.60 -6.93 4.26
CA GLY A 495 -6.20 -8.09 4.93
C GLY A 495 -7.72 -8.12 4.71
N GLY A 496 -8.29 -9.33 4.57
CA GLY A 496 -9.70 -9.50 4.22
C GLY A 496 -10.01 -9.48 2.72
N GLY A 497 -9.01 -9.67 1.85
CA GLY A 497 -9.21 -9.81 0.41
C GLY A 497 -9.64 -8.55 -0.32
N VAL A 498 -9.40 -7.38 0.27
CA VAL A 498 -9.83 -6.08 -0.27
C VAL A 498 -8.72 -5.44 -1.12
N LEU A 499 -9.04 -5.10 -2.37
CA LEU A 499 -8.23 -4.22 -3.20
C LEU A 499 -8.58 -2.76 -2.90
N GLU A 500 -7.58 -1.93 -2.56
CA GLU A 500 -7.76 -0.48 -2.44
C GLU A 500 -7.01 0.24 -3.57
N LEU A 501 -7.72 1.15 -4.23
CA LEU A 501 -7.19 2.07 -5.22
C LEU A 501 -7.19 3.48 -4.63
N MET A 502 -6.02 4.12 -4.52
CA MET A 502 -5.95 5.54 -4.16
C MET A 502 -6.20 6.42 -5.39
N PRO A 503 -6.64 7.68 -5.25
CA PRO A 503 -6.90 8.55 -6.40
C PRO A 503 -5.71 8.70 -7.33
N GLY A 504 -4.49 8.78 -6.79
CA GLY A 504 -3.26 8.87 -7.59
C GLY A 504 -2.97 7.61 -8.41
N GLU A 505 -3.40 6.44 -7.94
CA GLU A 505 -3.32 5.16 -8.63
C GLU A 505 -4.43 5.05 -9.68
N ALA A 506 -5.67 5.36 -9.29
CA ALA A 506 -6.84 5.32 -10.17
C ALA A 506 -6.70 6.27 -11.39
N ASN A 507 -6.17 7.48 -11.19
CA ASN A 507 -5.93 8.43 -12.28
C ASN A 507 -4.87 7.96 -13.30
N LYS A 508 -4.03 7.00 -12.94
CA LYS A 508 -3.01 6.41 -13.83
C LYS A 508 -3.45 5.12 -14.52
N LEU A 509 -4.62 4.56 -14.17
CA LEU A 509 -5.10 3.33 -14.80
C LEU A 509 -5.28 3.53 -16.30
N PRO A 510 -4.78 2.59 -17.14
CA PRO A 510 -5.06 2.62 -18.57
C PRO A 510 -6.53 2.28 -18.79
N ILE A 511 -7.25 3.15 -19.49
CA ILE A 511 -8.63 2.88 -19.91
C ILE A 511 -8.76 3.06 -21.41
N PRO A 512 -9.62 2.27 -22.09
CA PRO A 512 -9.81 2.39 -23.53
C PRO A 512 -10.55 3.68 -23.89
N GLU A 513 -10.33 4.16 -25.11
CA GLU A 513 -11.22 5.14 -25.74
C GLU A 513 -12.63 4.51 -25.80
N PRO A 514 -13.67 5.19 -25.29
CA PRO A 514 -15.00 4.60 -25.23
C PRO A 514 -15.67 4.52 -26.62
N VAL A 515 -15.90 3.32 -27.10
CA VAL A 515 -16.55 3.05 -28.40
C VAL A 515 -18.09 3.18 -28.28
N GLU A 516 -18.75 3.59 -29.39
CA GLU A 516 -20.20 3.77 -29.40
C GLU A 516 -21.01 2.47 -29.18
N ALA A 517 -20.44 1.34 -29.55
CA ALA A 517 -21.06 0.04 -29.33
C ALA A 517 -21.38 -0.23 -27.85
N LEU A 518 -20.64 0.37 -26.92
CA LEU A 518 -20.87 0.23 -25.48
C LEU A 518 -22.20 0.83 -25.01
N ASP A 519 -22.74 1.85 -25.70
CA ASP A 519 -24.06 2.40 -25.39
C ASP A 519 -25.18 1.37 -25.64
N ARG A 520 -25.03 0.55 -26.67
CA ARG A 520 -26.03 -0.46 -27.06
C ARG A 520 -26.14 -1.61 -26.07
N ILE A 521 -25.02 -1.97 -25.46
CA ILE A 521 -24.95 -3.10 -24.51
C ILE A 521 -24.98 -2.66 -23.05
N PHE A 522 -25.05 -1.35 -22.76
CA PHE A 522 -24.88 -0.83 -21.40
C PHE A 522 -25.88 -1.39 -20.41
N ASP A 523 -27.14 -1.50 -20.80
CA ASP A 523 -28.21 -1.98 -19.91
C ASP A 523 -28.08 -3.50 -19.69
N ASP A 524 -27.77 -4.29 -20.72
CA ASP A 524 -27.43 -5.72 -20.57
C ASP A 524 -26.20 -5.91 -19.67
N LEU A 525 -25.19 -5.07 -19.86
CA LEU A 525 -23.99 -5.11 -19.04
C LEU A 525 -24.29 -4.77 -17.58
N ASP A 526 -25.13 -3.76 -17.31
CA ASP A 526 -25.58 -3.42 -15.95
C ASP A 526 -26.34 -4.58 -15.30
N ASP A 527 -27.22 -5.25 -16.03
CA ASP A 527 -27.99 -6.40 -15.55
C ASP A 527 -27.10 -7.60 -15.23
N ARG A 528 -26.10 -7.91 -16.07
CA ARG A 528 -25.09 -8.95 -15.80
C ARG A 528 -24.31 -8.65 -14.52
N VAL A 529 -23.84 -7.42 -14.36
CA VAL A 529 -23.12 -7.01 -13.16
C VAL A 529 -24.00 -7.08 -11.91
N ARG A 530 -25.29 -6.71 -12.00
CA ARG A 530 -26.27 -6.84 -10.92
C ARG A 530 -26.54 -8.30 -10.53
N SER A 531 -26.53 -9.20 -11.49
CA SER A 531 -26.66 -10.66 -11.27
C SER A 531 -25.35 -11.34 -10.86
N ARG A 532 -24.27 -10.59 -10.70
CA ARG A 532 -22.91 -11.06 -10.34
C ARG A 532 -22.22 -11.90 -11.42
N ASP A 533 -22.67 -11.82 -12.66
CA ASP A 533 -22.01 -12.43 -13.81
C ASP A 533 -20.89 -11.51 -14.33
N MET A 534 -19.91 -11.26 -13.46
CA MET A 534 -18.84 -10.29 -13.69
C MET A 534 -17.89 -10.70 -14.82
N PHE A 535 -17.58 -11.99 -14.91
CA PHE A 535 -16.63 -12.48 -15.92
C PHE A 535 -17.20 -12.40 -17.33
N THR A 536 -18.45 -12.81 -17.53
CA THR A 536 -19.10 -12.66 -18.84
C THR A 536 -19.27 -11.17 -19.22
N ALA A 537 -19.56 -10.31 -18.24
CA ALA A 537 -19.59 -8.87 -18.46
C ALA A 537 -18.24 -8.34 -18.97
N VAL A 538 -17.13 -8.76 -18.35
CA VAL A 538 -15.76 -8.40 -18.76
C VAL A 538 -15.45 -8.92 -20.15
N GLU A 539 -15.77 -10.17 -20.47
CA GLU A 539 -15.56 -10.76 -21.78
C GLU A 539 -16.30 -10.01 -22.89
N THR A 540 -17.55 -9.63 -22.63
CA THR A 540 -18.36 -8.85 -23.58
C THR A 540 -17.72 -7.49 -23.90
N VAL A 541 -17.13 -6.83 -22.89
CA VAL A 541 -16.43 -5.56 -23.10
C VAL A 541 -15.08 -5.79 -23.78
N ASP A 542 -14.33 -6.83 -23.41
CA ASP A 542 -13.05 -7.18 -24.04
C ASP A 542 -13.15 -7.31 -25.56
N ASP A 543 -14.23 -7.94 -26.05
CA ASP A 543 -14.45 -8.14 -27.49
C ASP A 543 -14.65 -6.82 -28.26
N LEU A 544 -15.07 -5.77 -27.57
CA LEU A 544 -15.28 -4.44 -28.14
C LEU A 544 -14.06 -3.52 -28.02
N VAL A 545 -13.24 -3.70 -26.98
CA VAL A 545 -12.20 -2.71 -26.67
C VAL A 545 -10.77 -3.23 -26.78
N LEU A 546 -10.52 -4.53 -26.58
CA LEU A 546 -9.19 -5.08 -26.76
C LEU A 546 -8.77 -5.08 -28.23
N PRO A 547 -7.48 -4.87 -28.55
CA PRO A 547 -7.02 -4.84 -29.92
C PRO A 547 -7.39 -6.12 -30.68
N SER A 548 -7.95 -5.98 -31.90
CA SER A 548 -8.29 -7.13 -32.77
C SER A 548 -7.09 -7.99 -33.12
N LYS A 549 -5.88 -7.43 -33.14
CA LYS A 549 -4.62 -8.16 -33.35
C LYS A 549 -4.20 -9.04 -32.16
N MET A 550 -4.85 -8.89 -30.97
CA MET A 550 -4.52 -9.69 -29.78
C MET A 550 -5.00 -11.14 -29.96
N PRO A 551 -4.09 -12.14 -29.93
CA PRO A 551 -4.48 -13.53 -30.06
C PRO A 551 -5.38 -13.96 -28.91
N GLN A 552 -6.28 -14.91 -29.17
CA GLN A 552 -7.18 -15.45 -28.13
C GLN A 552 -6.39 -16.11 -26.97
N SER A 553 -5.24 -16.71 -27.26
CA SER A 553 -4.33 -17.26 -26.22
C SER A 553 -3.86 -16.21 -25.23
N ASP A 554 -3.59 -14.99 -25.70
CA ASP A 554 -3.13 -13.91 -24.85
C ASP A 554 -4.30 -13.29 -24.06
N LYS A 555 -5.48 -13.12 -24.69
CA LYS A 555 -6.70 -12.72 -24.00
C LYS A 555 -7.01 -13.68 -22.85
N ASN A 556 -6.95 -14.98 -23.09
CA ASN A 556 -7.19 -16.01 -22.08
C ASN A 556 -6.14 -15.94 -20.96
N LEU A 557 -4.85 -15.82 -21.30
CA LEU A 557 -3.77 -15.70 -20.32
C LEU A 557 -3.94 -14.46 -19.43
N LEU A 558 -4.34 -13.31 -20.00
CA LEU A 558 -4.61 -12.09 -19.23
C LEU A 558 -5.80 -12.25 -18.27
N ARG A 559 -6.88 -12.93 -18.70
CA ARG A 559 -8.05 -13.25 -17.87
C ARG A 559 -7.70 -14.21 -16.72
N GLU A 560 -6.98 -15.28 -17.02
CA GLU A 560 -6.46 -16.22 -16.01
C GLU A 560 -5.55 -15.51 -15.01
N THR A 561 -4.70 -14.58 -15.49
CA THR A 561 -3.84 -13.77 -14.64
C THR A 561 -4.65 -12.85 -13.72
N LEU A 562 -5.70 -12.20 -14.24
CA LEU A 562 -6.61 -11.37 -13.45
C LEU A 562 -7.29 -12.20 -12.36
N ASP A 563 -7.88 -13.34 -12.72
CA ASP A 563 -8.54 -14.22 -11.75
C ASP A 563 -7.57 -14.70 -10.66
N LYS A 564 -6.38 -15.15 -11.06
CA LYS A 564 -5.31 -15.55 -10.13
C LYS A 564 -4.98 -14.45 -9.12
N LEU A 565 -4.86 -13.19 -9.54
CA LEU A 565 -4.56 -12.09 -8.63
C LEU A 565 -5.73 -11.80 -7.67
N ILE A 566 -6.96 -11.87 -8.16
CA ILE A 566 -8.17 -11.74 -7.34
C ILE A 566 -8.24 -12.86 -6.29
N GLN A 567 -8.06 -14.12 -6.71
CA GLN A 567 -8.08 -15.27 -5.80
C GLN A 567 -6.96 -15.19 -4.77
N ARG A 568 -5.73 -14.83 -5.20
CA ARG A 568 -4.59 -14.66 -4.30
C ARG A 568 -4.86 -13.69 -3.14
N ARG A 569 -5.55 -12.58 -3.39
CA ARG A 569 -5.85 -11.65 -2.30
C ARG A 569 -7.02 -12.10 -1.42
N LYS A 570 -7.95 -12.95 -1.95
CA LYS A 570 -9.08 -13.51 -1.20
C LYS A 570 -8.65 -14.66 -0.29
N THR A 571 -7.82 -15.58 -0.75
CA THR A 571 -7.33 -16.73 0.06
C THR A 571 -6.48 -16.33 1.25
N LYS A 572 -6.00 -15.08 1.31
CA LYS A 572 -5.31 -14.53 2.49
C LYS A 572 -6.27 -14.02 3.58
N SER A 573 -7.57 -14.12 3.38
CA SER A 573 -8.60 -13.61 4.30
C SER A 573 -9.31 -14.71 5.10
N ASP A 574 -9.16 -15.96 4.71
CA ASP A 574 -9.65 -17.15 5.41
C ASP A 574 -8.55 -17.73 6.33
#